data_cc7e372b163cc4e375cb44e3e5c516a1
#
_entry.id   cc7e372b163cc4e375cb44e3e5c516a1
#
_cell.length_a   1.000
_cell.length_b   1.000
_cell.length_c   1.000
_cell.angle_alpha   90.00
_cell.angle_beta   90.00
_cell.angle_gamma   90.00
#
_symmetry.space_group_name_H-M   'P 1'
#
loop_
_entity.id
_entity.type
_entity.pdbx_description
1 polymer ?
#
loop_
_entity_poly.entity_id
_entity_poly.type
_entity_poly.pdbx_seq_one_letter_code
_entity_poly.pdbx_strand_id
1 'polypeptide(L)'
;MQLTLLKGKIHRATVTQCDLNYEGSISVDASLLERSGILPHEQVDVLNINNGERFTTYAIPAPAGSGTIGINGAAARLAQKGDLVIIVAYARMEEAEARSYSPRILLVDGNNRPLAPNLRILET
;
A
#
# COMPACT_ATOMS: atom_id res chain seq x y z
N MET A 1 24.49 -1.27 -12.82
CA MET A 1 24.23 -1.14 -11.37
C MET A 1 22.74 -1.19 -11.13
N GLN A 2 22.31 -2.04 -10.24
CA GLN A 2 20.88 -2.13 -9.91
C GLN A 2 20.54 -1.18 -8.78
N LEU A 3 19.43 -0.49 -8.93
CA LEU A 3 18.91 0.44 -7.92
C LEU A 3 17.55 -0.04 -7.44
N THR A 4 17.21 0.28 -6.19
CA THR A 4 15.89 -0.01 -5.65
C THR A 4 15.11 1.29 -5.68
N LEU A 5 13.99 1.29 -6.42
CA LEU A 5 13.16 2.47 -6.60
C LEU A 5 11.74 2.20 -6.15
N LEU A 6 11.01 3.27 -5.86
CA LEU A 6 9.58 3.20 -5.62
C LEU A 6 8.91 2.67 -6.89
N LYS A 7 8.19 1.56 -6.76
CA LYS A 7 7.44 0.99 -7.87
C LYS A 7 6.03 1.53 -7.90
N GLY A 8 5.39 1.56 -6.74
CA GLY A 8 4.03 2.06 -6.62
C GLY A 8 3.65 2.19 -5.16
N LYS A 9 2.64 2.99 -4.89
CA LYS A 9 2.15 3.12 -3.52
C LYS A 9 0.69 3.52 -3.49
N ILE A 10 0.04 3.16 -2.39
CA ILE A 10 -1.32 3.60 -2.06
C ILE A 10 -1.16 4.57 -0.91
N HIS A 11 -1.54 5.83 -1.12
CA HIS A 11 -1.25 6.90 -0.19
C HIS A 11 -2.48 7.24 0.65
N ARG A 12 -2.33 7.18 1.98
CA ARG A 12 -3.34 7.57 2.97
C ARG A 12 -4.57 6.68 2.94
N ALA A 13 -4.34 5.37 2.84
CA ALA A 13 -5.42 4.40 2.97
C ALA A 13 -5.85 4.29 4.44
N THR A 14 -7.14 4.11 4.66
CA THR A 14 -7.71 3.97 5.99
C THR A 14 -7.82 2.50 6.35
N VAL A 15 -7.23 2.09 7.48
CA VAL A 15 -7.31 0.71 7.95
C VAL A 15 -8.75 0.40 8.33
N THR A 16 -9.31 -0.66 7.74
CA THR A 16 -10.70 -1.04 7.97
C THR A 16 -10.85 -2.16 9.00
N GLN A 17 -9.80 -2.95 9.21
CA GLN A 17 -9.85 -4.06 10.16
C GLN A 17 -8.44 -4.47 10.56
N CYS A 18 -8.33 -5.06 11.76
CA CYS A 18 -7.09 -5.64 12.27
C CYS A 18 -7.42 -6.99 12.88
N ASP A 19 -6.72 -8.05 12.44
CA ASP A 19 -7.01 -9.41 12.87
C ASP A 19 -5.72 -10.10 13.30
N LEU A 20 -5.52 -10.20 14.62
CA LEU A 20 -4.33 -10.82 15.21
C LEU A 20 -4.25 -12.31 14.93
N ASN A 21 -5.37 -12.95 14.69
CA ASN A 21 -5.46 -14.41 14.58
C ASN A 21 -5.36 -14.90 13.14
N TYR A 22 -5.16 -14.02 12.20
CA TYR A 22 -5.00 -14.36 10.80
C TYR A 22 -3.52 -14.42 10.46
N GLU A 23 -3.19 -15.08 9.35
CA GLU A 23 -1.79 -15.12 8.89
C GLU A 23 -1.30 -13.72 8.55
N GLY A 24 -0.02 -13.45 8.86
CA GLY A 24 0.56 -12.14 8.66
C GLY A 24 0.50 -11.70 7.20
N SER A 25 -0.19 -10.58 6.94
CA SER A 25 -0.36 -10.04 5.60
C SER A 25 -1.13 -8.72 5.71
N ILE A 26 -1.25 -8.04 4.57
CA ILE A 26 -2.18 -6.92 4.48
C ILE A 26 -3.19 -7.23 3.38
N SER A 27 -4.48 -7.23 3.76
CA SER A 27 -5.57 -7.44 2.81
C SER A 27 -5.92 -6.11 2.17
N VAL A 28 -5.84 -6.04 0.85
CA VAL A 28 -6.05 -4.80 0.12
C VAL A 28 -7.08 -5.02 -0.97
N ASP A 29 -8.05 -4.12 -1.06
CA ASP A 29 -9.02 -4.09 -2.15
C ASP A 29 -8.31 -4.35 -3.48
N ALA A 30 -8.75 -5.37 -4.21
CA ALA A 30 -8.08 -5.81 -5.44
C ALA A 30 -7.99 -4.69 -6.48
N SER A 31 -8.98 -3.80 -6.52
CA SER A 31 -8.94 -2.69 -7.48
C SER A 31 -7.85 -1.67 -7.14
N LEU A 32 -7.54 -1.52 -5.85
CA LEU A 32 -6.46 -0.63 -5.42
C LEU A 32 -5.10 -1.24 -5.76
N LEU A 33 -4.98 -2.57 -5.60
CA LEU A 33 -3.74 -3.25 -5.99
C LEU A 33 -3.49 -3.07 -7.48
N GLU A 34 -4.51 -3.28 -8.28
CA GLU A 34 -4.37 -3.15 -9.73
C GLU A 34 -3.95 -1.74 -10.13
N ARG A 35 -4.59 -0.73 -9.56
CA ARG A 35 -4.30 0.67 -9.90
C ARG A 35 -2.91 1.11 -9.45
N SER A 36 -2.43 0.56 -8.34
CA SER A 36 -1.10 0.92 -7.82
C SER A 36 0.01 0.07 -8.41
N GLY A 37 -0.33 -0.97 -9.17
CA GLY A 37 0.65 -1.87 -9.75
C GLY A 37 1.26 -2.84 -8.76
N ILE A 38 0.64 -3.00 -7.59
CA ILE A 38 1.12 -3.94 -6.58
C ILE A 38 0.44 -5.28 -6.83
N LEU A 39 1.24 -6.34 -6.97
CA LEU A 39 0.72 -7.66 -7.28
C LEU A 39 0.35 -8.42 -6.01
N PRO A 40 -0.60 -9.37 -6.10
CA PRO A 40 -0.84 -10.29 -4.99
C PRO A 40 0.45 -10.98 -4.58
N HIS A 41 0.67 -11.09 -3.27
CA HIS A 41 1.84 -11.70 -2.63
C HIS A 41 3.11 -10.86 -2.73
N GLU A 42 3.03 -9.68 -3.30
CA GLU A 42 4.21 -8.81 -3.37
C GLU A 42 4.53 -8.24 -2.00
N GLN A 43 5.82 -8.16 -1.70
CA GLN A 43 6.30 -7.54 -0.46
C GLN A 43 6.02 -6.06 -0.48
N VAL A 44 5.50 -5.55 0.62
CA VAL A 44 5.22 -4.12 0.78
C VAL A 44 5.68 -3.66 2.16
N ASP A 45 5.99 -2.38 2.25
CA ASP A 45 6.16 -1.70 3.52
C ASP A 45 4.90 -0.92 3.83
N VAL A 46 4.46 -0.99 5.07
CA VAL A 46 3.29 -0.26 5.54
C VAL A 46 3.76 0.78 6.53
N LEU A 47 3.48 2.03 6.24
CA LEU A 47 3.89 3.17 7.04
C LEU A 47 2.66 3.75 7.71
N ASN A 48 2.57 3.66 9.04
CA ASN A 48 1.41 4.15 9.78
C ASN A 48 1.60 5.63 10.09
N ILE A 49 0.78 6.47 9.50
CA ILE A 49 0.88 7.92 9.65
C ILE A 49 0.55 8.35 11.08
N ASN A 50 -0.37 7.64 11.72
CA ASN A 50 -0.88 8.05 13.04
C ASN A 50 0.09 7.80 14.18
N ASN A 51 0.88 6.71 14.11
CA ASN A 51 1.78 6.37 15.20
C ASN A 51 3.25 6.26 14.82
N GLY A 52 3.56 6.41 13.53
CA GLY A 52 4.93 6.35 13.04
C GLY A 52 5.50 4.96 12.88
N GLU A 53 4.75 3.92 13.21
CA GLU A 53 5.22 2.55 13.06
C GLU A 53 5.35 2.18 11.60
N ARG A 54 6.33 1.33 11.32
CA ARG A 54 6.57 0.83 9.97
C ARG A 54 6.81 -0.66 10.06
N PHE A 55 6.26 -1.40 9.12
CA PHE A 55 6.49 -2.84 9.08
C PHE A 55 6.43 -3.35 7.66
N THR A 56 7.10 -4.47 7.44
CA THR A 56 7.14 -5.13 6.13
C THR A 56 6.25 -6.35 6.17
N THR A 57 5.45 -6.51 5.13
CA THR A 57 4.56 -7.66 5.00
C THR A 57 4.36 -7.93 3.50
N TYR A 58 3.30 -8.65 3.15
CA TYR A 58 2.96 -8.87 1.75
C TYR A 58 1.46 -8.66 1.55
N ALA A 59 1.09 -8.30 0.33
CA ALA A 59 -0.30 -7.95 0.02
C ALA A 59 -1.08 -9.18 -0.43
N ILE A 60 -2.33 -9.28 0.04
CA ILE A 60 -3.27 -10.25 -0.49
C ILE A 60 -4.53 -9.51 -0.95
N PRO A 61 -5.20 -9.98 -2.02
CA PRO A 61 -6.35 -9.26 -2.52
C PRO A 61 -7.59 -9.49 -1.65
N ALA A 62 -8.33 -8.42 -1.42
CA ALA A 62 -9.68 -8.46 -0.87
C ALA A 62 -10.64 -8.15 -2.02
N PRO A 63 -11.96 -8.37 -1.84
CA PRO A 63 -12.90 -8.17 -2.95
C PRO A 63 -12.79 -6.78 -3.56
N ALA A 64 -12.80 -6.73 -4.89
CA ALA A 64 -12.68 -5.49 -5.63
C ALA A 64 -13.84 -4.55 -5.28
N GLY A 65 -13.52 -3.29 -5.00
CA GLY A 65 -14.52 -2.29 -4.64
C GLY A 65 -14.94 -2.33 -3.19
N SER A 66 -14.38 -3.23 -2.39
CA SER A 66 -14.76 -3.37 -0.98
C SER A 66 -14.21 -2.27 -0.09
N GLY A 67 -13.17 -1.57 -0.53
CA GLY A 67 -12.50 -0.59 0.31
C GLY A 67 -11.71 -1.20 1.44
N THR A 68 -11.45 -2.50 1.40
CA THR A 68 -10.79 -3.22 2.49
C THR A 68 -9.31 -2.87 2.56
N ILE A 69 -8.86 -2.52 3.75
CA ILE A 69 -7.45 -2.41 4.11
C ILE A 69 -7.33 -3.09 5.46
N GLY A 70 -6.95 -4.36 5.46
CA GLY A 70 -6.93 -5.18 6.67
C GLY A 70 -5.52 -5.56 7.06
N ILE A 71 -5.15 -5.28 8.31
CA ILE A 71 -3.84 -5.66 8.85
C ILE A 71 -4.00 -6.97 9.58
N ASN A 72 -3.26 -7.99 9.15
CA ASN A 72 -3.43 -9.35 9.66
C ASN A 72 -2.18 -9.81 10.40
N GLY A 73 -2.39 -10.67 11.41
CA GLY A 73 -1.29 -11.30 12.12
C GLY A 73 -0.60 -10.36 13.11
N ALA A 74 0.68 -10.59 13.34
CA ALA A 74 1.43 -9.84 14.34
C ALA A 74 1.45 -8.33 14.06
N ALA A 75 1.44 -7.95 12.79
CA ALA A 75 1.43 -6.53 12.41
C ALA A 75 0.17 -5.82 12.87
N ALA A 76 -0.90 -6.55 13.17
CA ALA A 76 -2.14 -5.94 13.68
C ALA A 76 -1.93 -5.26 15.03
N ARG A 77 -0.82 -5.51 15.71
CA ARG A 77 -0.48 -4.79 16.93
C ARG A 77 0.08 -3.41 16.67
N LEU A 78 0.48 -3.13 15.41
CA LEU A 78 1.12 -1.88 15.03
C LEU A 78 0.15 -0.91 14.36
N ALA A 79 -1.13 -1.27 14.29
CA ALA A 79 -2.14 -0.44 13.64
C ALA A 79 -3.48 -0.65 14.31
N GLN A 80 -4.36 0.34 14.17
CA GLN A 80 -5.73 0.27 14.65
C GLN A 80 -6.66 0.60 13.51
N LYS A 81 -7.89 0.07 13.60
CA LYS A 81 -8.92 0.47 12.67
C LYS A 81 -9.07 2.00 12.68
N GLY A 82 -9.10 2.59 11.50
CA GLY A 82 -9.18 4.04 11.35
C GLY A 82 -7.83 4.71 11.14
N ASP A 83 -6.72 4.02 11.40
CA ASP A 83 -5.41 4.61 11.14
C ASP A 83 -5.20 4.84 9.66
N LEU A 84 -4.44 5.89 9.33
CA LEU A 84 -4.04 6.17 7.96
C LEU A 84 -2.68 5.55 7.70
N VAL A 85 -2.57 4.80 6.60
CA VAL A 85 -1.32 4.14 6.26
C VAL A 85 -0.92 4.45 4.82
N ILE A 86 0.37 4.32 4.54
CA ILE A 86 0.89 4.36 3.18
C ILE A 86 1.43 2.97 2.89
N ILE A 87 1.00 2.37 1.79
CA ILE A 87 1.43 1.04 1.38
C ILE A 87 2.36 1.22 0.20
N VAL A 88 3.62 0.77 0.34
CA VAL A 88 4.68 1.07 -0.61
C VAL A 88 5.30 -0.22 -1.13
N ALA A 89 5.45 -0.31 -2.45
CA ALA A 89 6.17 -1.40 -3.09
C ALA A 89 7.40 -0.83 -3.80
N TYR A 90 8.50 -1.57 -3.72
CA TYR A 90 9.76 -1.18 -4.36
C TYR A 90 10.12 -2.23 -5.40
N ALA A 91 10.92 -1.84 -6.37
CA ALA A 91 11.43 -2.77 -7.38
C ALA A 91 12.90 -2.46 -7.64
N ARG A 92 13.64 -3.51 -7.98
CA ARG A 92 15.02 -3.37 -8.37
C ARG A 92 15.08 -3.29 -9.88
N MET A 93 15.84 -2.34 -10.39
CA MET A 93 15.97 -2.18 -11.83
C MET A 93 17.33 -1.60 -12.17
N GLU A 94 17.77 -1.84 -13.40
CA GLU A 94 19.00 -1.26 -13.87
C GLU A 94 18.85 0.26 -13.98
N GLU A 95 19.97 0.97 -13.82
CA GLU A 95 19.94 2.42 -13.82
C GLU A 95 19.29 2.98 -15.08
N ALA A 96 19.53 2.36 -16.24
CA ALA A 96 18.95 2.82 -17.48
C ALA A 96 17.42 2.80 -17.46
N GLU A 97 16.85 1.72 -16.92
CA GLU A 97 15.40 1.61 -16.77
C GLU A 97 14.89 2.58 -15.71
N ALA A 98 15.64 2.71 -14.62
CA ALA A 98 15.24 3.56 -13.50
C ALA A 98 15.08 5.02 -13.93
N ARG A 99 15.91 5.49 -14.86
CA ARG A 99 15.87 6.90 -15.29
C ARG A 99 14.57 7.27 -15.98
N SER A 100 13.87 6.30 -16.56
CA SER A 100 12.63 6.56 -17.29
C SER A 100 11.41 5.96 -16.59
N TYR A 101 11.59 5.31 -15.46
CA TYR A 101 10.47 4.67 -14.76
C TYR A 101 9.63 5.70 -14.00
N SER A 102 8.30 5.59 -14.12
CA SER A 102 7.37 6.43 -13.37
C SER A 102 6.58 5.55 -12.40
N PRO A 103 6.73 5.75 -11.10
CA PRO A 103 5.96 4.96 -10.13
C PRO A 103 4.46 5.30 -10.20
N ARG A 104 3.65 4.31 -9.86
CA ARG A 104 2.20 4.50 -9.78
C ARG A 104 1.86 4.94 -8.37
N ILE A 105 1.38 6.16 -8.24
CA ILE A 105 1.00 6.72 -6.94
C ILE A 105 -0.50 6.89 -6.93
N LEU A 106 -1.17 6.12 -6.07
CA LEU A 106 -2.63 6.12 -5.97
C LEU A 106 -3.03 6.81 -4.67
N LEU A 107 -3.78 7.89 -4.78
CA LEU A 107 -4.37 8.56 -3.63
C LEU A 107 -5.80 8.07 -3.46
N VAL A 108 -6.20 7.85 -2.21
CA VAL A 108 -7.56 7.42 -1.90
C VAL A 108 -8.16 8.35 -0.86
N ASP A 109 -9.50 8.37 -0.81
CA ASP A 109 -10.22 9.15 0.19
C ASP A 109 -10.44 8.33 1.46
N GLY A 110 -11.19 8.87 2.41
CA GLY A 110 -11.42 8.21 3.70
C GLY A 110 -12.19 6.89 3.62
N ASN A 111 -12.79 6.61 2.49
CA ASN A 111 -13.48 5.34 2.24
C ASN A 111 -12.66 4.44 1.31
N ASN A 112 -11.39 4.75 1.13
CA ASN A 112 -10.46 3.99 0.28
C ASN A 112 -10.92 3.94 -1.17
N ARG A 113 -11.54 5.02 -1.64
CA ARG A 113 -11.90 5.16 -3.05
C ARG A 113 -10.84 6.00 -3.74
N PRO A 114 -10.42 5.63 -4.95
CA PRO A 114 -9.43 6.42 -5.68
C PRO A 114 -9.89 7.84 -5.89
N LEU A 115 -8.99 8.79 -5.68
CA LEU A 115 -9.25 10.19 -5.98
C LEU A 115 -8.98 10.44 -7.46
N ALA A 116 -9.56 11.52 -8.00
CA ALA A 116 -9.33 11.87 -9.39
C ALA A 116 -7.84 12.16 -9.60
N PRO A 117 -7.30 11.80 -10.77
CA PRO A 117 -5.86 11.98 -11.03
C PRO A 117 -5.36 13.41 -10.82
N ASN A 118 -6.20 14.42 -11.10
CA ASN A 118 -5.80 15.82 -10.95
C ASN A 118 -5.71 16.27 -9.50
N LEU A 119 -6.13 15.43 -8.55
CA LEU A 119 -6.01 15.71 -7.12
C LEU A 119 -4.80 15.03 -6.53
N ARG A 120 -4.03 14.34 -7.35
CA ARG A 120 -2.87 13.59 -6.88
C ARG A 120 -1.78 14.52 -6.37
N ILE A 121 -1.17 14.12 -5.26
CA ILE A 121 -0.01 14.84 -4.73
C ILE A 121 1.17 14.55 -5.65
N LEU A 122 1.87 15.60 -6.06
CA LEU A 122 2.96 15.46 -7.02
C LEU A 122 4.30 15.21 -6.35
N GLU A 123 4.47 15.65 -5.13
CA GLU A 123 5.66 15.39 -4.36
C GLU A 123 5.28 14.60 -3.13
N THR A 124 6.24 13.89 -2.61
CA THR A 124 5.96 13.08 -1.42
C THR A 124 7.13 13.11 -0.47
#